data_60ce6167418a81501352139c312ad28f
#
_entry.id   60ce6167418a81501352139c312ad28f
#
_cell.length_a   1.000
_cell.length_b   1.000
_cell.length_c   1.000
_cell.angle_alpha   90.00
_cell.angle_beta   90.00
_cell.angle_gamma   90.00
#
_symmetry.space_group_name_H-M   'P 1'
#
loop_
_entity.id
_entity.type
_entity.pdbx_description
1 polymer ?
#
loop_
_entity_poly.entity_id
_entity_poly.type
_entity_poly.pdbx_seq_one_letter_code
_entity_poly.pdbx_strand_id
1 'polypeptide(L)'
;IVGAICVSALVAWELHWPHPLIDVRLFFRREFSAGAVSIAAAFFALFGFIFIITQYFQDVRGYSALMAGVATLPFAVVMAVVSPIASVLSRRLGPGWVVGVGLGIMGLGFWRVTVLEADSAYWQMIVPAMVIMAAGLALVQAPATSAIMGVVRKDQVGAASAMNDTTREIGGTLGVA
;
A
#
# COMPACT_ATOMS: atom_id res chain seq x y z
N ILE A 1 -11.06 -15.64 -15.42
CA ILE A 1 -10.53 -16.25 -16.66
C ILE A 1 -10.37 -15.17 -17.73
N VAL A 2 -11.40 -14.40 -18.08
CA VAL A 2 -11.34 -13.35 -19.13
C VAL A 2 -10.27 -12.30 -18.79
N GLY A 3 -10.21 -11.81 -17.55
CA GLY A 3 -9.20 -10.84 -17.12
C GLY A 3 -7.77 -11.35 -17.28
N ALA A 4 -7.51 -12.61 -16.93
CA ALA A 4 -6.19 -13.21 -17.11
C ALA A 4 -5.78 -13.29 -18.59
N ILE A 5 -6.72 -13.63 -19.47
CA ILE A 5 -6.48 -13.65 -20.92
C ILE A 5 -6.18 -12.25 -21.44
N CYS A 6 -6.96 -11.24 -21.04
CA CYS A 6 -6.73 -9.85 -21.45
C CYS A 6 -5.37 -9.32 -20.99
N VAL A 7 -4.99 -9.59 -19.75
CA VAL A 7 -3.67 -9.18 -19.20
C VAL A 7 -2.54 -9.90 -19.95
N SER A 8 -2.66 -11.20 -20.21
CA SER A 8 -1.65 -11.96 -20.94
C SER A 8 -1.50 -11.45 -22.37
N ALA A 9 -2.62 -11.14 -23.04
CA ALA A 9 -2.62 -10.58 -24.39
C ALA A 9 -1.98 -9.17 -24.42
N LEU A 10 -2.28 -8.32 -23.41
CA LEU A 10 -1.67 -7.00 -23.28
C LEU A 10 -0.15 -7.11 -23.08
N VAL A 11 0.29 -7.95 -22.16
CA VAL A 11 1.72 -8.17 -21.90
C VAL A 11 2.44 -8.67 -23.17
N ALA A 12 1.86 -9.64 -23.87
CA ALA A 12 2.42 -10.16 -25.13
C ALA A 12 2.49 -9.08 -26.20
N TRP A 13 1.48 -8.24 -26.31
CA TRP A 13 1.45 -7.12 -27.25
C TRP A 13 2.54 -6.09 -26.92
N GLU A 14 2.64 -5.63 -25.68
CA GLU A 14 3.61 -4.65 -25.22
C GLU A 14 5.07 -5.13 -25.38
N LEU A 15 5.33 -6.42 -25.21
CA LEU A 15 6.65 -7.00 -25.42
C LEU A 15 7.10 -6.99 -26.88
N HIS A 16 6.18 -7.02 -27.84
CA HIS A 16 6.47 -7.09 -29.27
C HIS A 16 6.40 -5.73 -29.98
N TRP A 17 5.78 -4.71 -29.36
CA TRP A 17 5.61 -3.40 -29.96
C TRP A 17 6.89 -2.55 -29.84
N PRO A 18 7.33 -1.85 -30.91
CA PRO A 18 8.55 -1.05 -30.90
C PRO A 18 8.48 0.21 -30.03
N HIS A 19 7.26 0.68 -29.71
CA HIS A 19 7.02 1.85 -28.85
C HIS A 19 5.97 1.47 -27.79
N PRO A 20 6.33 0.65 -26.79
CA PRO A 20 5.40 0.20 -25.76
C PRO A 20 4.88 1.38 -24.94
N LEU A 21 3.57 1.41 -24.67
CA LEU A 21 2.96 2.37 -23.73
C LEU A 21 3.40 2.07 -22.30
N ILE A 22 3.52 0.79 -21.99
CA ILE A 22 3.95 0.28 -20.69
C ILE A 22 5.17 -0.61 -20.92
N ASP A 23 6.35 -0.14 -20.57
CA ASP A 23 7.57 -0.95 -20.70
C ASP A 23 7.60 -2.03 -19.63
N VAL A 24 6.99 -3.18 -19.93
CA VAL A 24 6.94 -4.37 -19.05
C VAL A 24 8.35 -4.83 -18.65
N ARG A 25 9.39 -4.49 -19.43
CA ARG A 25 10.78 -4.82 -19.15
C ARG A 25 11.30 -4.11 -17.89
N LEU A 26 10.63 -3.04 -17.41
CA LEU A 26 10.94 -2.41 -16.14
C LEU A 26 10.81 -3.37 -14.96
N PHE A 27 9.91 -4.35 -15.03
CA PHE A 27 9.81 -5.39 -14.00
C PHE A 27 11.02 -6.34 -13.93
N PHE A 28 11.90 -6.37 -14.92
CA PHE A 28 13.17 -7.09 -14.82
C PHE A 28 14.24 -6.31 -14.05
N ARG A 29 14.04 -5.03 -13.78
CA ARG A 29 14.91 -4.23 -12.90
C ARG A 29 14.55 -4.51 -11.45
N ARG A 30 15.50 -5.00 -10.67
CA ARG A 30 15.31 -5.39 -9.26
C ARG A 30 14.70 -4.27 -8.41
N GLU A 31 15.15 -3.03 -8.61
CA GLU A 31 14.66 -1.86 -7.85
C GLU A 31 13.20 -1.56 -8.15
N PHE A 32 12.80 -1.64 -9.43
CA PHE A 32 11.42 -1.45 -9.85
C PHE A 32 10.51 -2.55 -9.29
N SER A 33 10.89 -3.82 -9.47
CA SER A 33 10.12 -4.96 -8.98
C SER A 33 10.00 -4.98 -7.46
N ALA A 34 11.08 -4.70 -6.75
CA ALA A 34 11.05 -4.61 -5.29
C ALA A 34 10.10 -3.50 -4.82
N GLY A 35 10.12 -2.32 -5.48
CA GLY A 35 9.20 -1.24 -5.21
C GLY A 35 7.75 -1.62 -5.49
N ALA A 36 7.47 -2.21 -6.66
CA ALA A 36 6.14 -2.63 -7.06
C ALA A 36 5.56 -3.70 -6.12
N VAL A 37 6.33 -4.76 -5.81
CA VAL A 37 5.90 -5.80 -4.88
C VAL A 37 5.66 -5.24 -3.48
N SER A 38 6.51 -4.33 -3.01
CA SER A 38 6.33 -3.67 -1.71
C SER A 38 5.06 -2.84 -1.66
N ILE A 39 4.74 -2.11 -2.74
CA ILE A 39 3.49 -1.34 -2.87
C ILE A 39 2.29 -2.28 -2.92
N ALA A 40 2.33 -3.34 -3.73
CA ALA A 40 1.24 -4.31 -3.78
C ALA A 40 0.97 -4.94 -2.41
N ALA A 41 2.02 -5.36 -1.70
CA ALA A 41 1.91 -5.93 -0.34
C ALA A 41 1.37 -4.91 0.67
N ALA A 42 1.82 -3.65 0.61
CA ALA A 42 1.35 -2.61 1.49
C ALA A 42 -0.13 -2.27 1.25
N PHE A 43 -0.56 -2.21 -0.01
CA PHE A 43 -1.95 -1.93 -0.35
C PHE A 43 -2.85 -3.13 -0.10
N PHE A 44 -2.37 -4.35 -0.30
CA PHE A 44 -3.05 -5.57 0.17
C PHE A 44 -3.36 -5.49 1.67
N ALA A 45 -2.35 -5.21 2.48
CA ALA A 45 -2.52 -5.08 3.93
C ALA A 45 -3.42 -3.89 4.30
N LEU A 46 -3.27 -2.73 3.62
CA LEU A 46 -4.09 -1.55 3.87
C LEU A 46 -5.57 -1.79 3.60
N PHE A 47 -5.91 -2.29 2.41
CA PHE A 47 -7.31 -2.49 2.02
C PHE A 47 -7.96 -3.60 2.84
N GLY A 48 -7.24 -4.70 3.13
CA GLY A 48 -7.68 -5.71 4.07
C GLY A 48 -7.94 -5.14 5.47
N PHE A 49 -7.03 -4.29 5.97
CA PHE A 49 -7.20 -3.60 7.23
C PHE A 49 -8.42 -2.67 7.23
N ILE A 50 -8.57 -1.82 6.20
CA ILE A 50 -9.72 -0.90 6.09
C ILE A 50 -11.03 -1.69 6.05
N PHE A 51 -11.06 -2.79 5.30
CA PHE A 51 -12.25 -3.64 5.20
C PHE A 51 -12.64 -4.22 6.56
N ILE A 52 -11.70 -4.85 7.26
CA ILE A 52 -11.92 -5.45 8.57
C ILE A 52 -12.33 -4.39 9.61
N ILE A 53 -11.61 -3.27 9.68
CA ILE A 53 -11.88 -2.25 10.71
C ILE A 53 -13.21 -1.52 10.47
N THR A 54 -13.60 -1.36 9.20
CA THR A 54 -14.89 -0.75 8.84
C THR A 54 -16.05 -1.66 9.24
N GLN A 55 -15.96 -2.97 8.94
CA GLN A 55 -16.96 -3.93 9.39
C GLN A 55 -17.01 -3.99 10.93
N TYR A 56 -15.86 -4.03 11.59
CA TYR A 56 -15.81 -4.01 13.04
C TYR A 56 -16.54 -2.81 13.63
N PHE A 57 -16.33 -1.61 13.10
CA PHE A 57 -17.02 -0.42 13.59
C PHE A 57 -18.52 -0.42 13.29
N GLN A 58 -18.92 -0.86 12.10
CA GLN A 58 -20.32 -0.80 11.70
C GLN A 58 -21.14 -2.00 12.21
N ASP A 59 -20.64 -3.22 12.05
CA ASP A 59 -21.40 -4.43 12.34
C ASP A 59 -21.24 -4.88 13.80
N VAL A 60 -20.06 -4.73 14.40
CA VAL A 60 -19.81 -5.16 15.78
C VAL A 60 -20.12 -4.03 16.78
N ARG A 61 -19.65 -2.80 16.48
CA ARG A 61 -19.82 -1.64 17.35
C ARG A 61 -21.11 -0.86 17.10
N GLY A 62 -21.82 -1.13 16.00
CA GLY A 62 -23.05 -0.42 15.63
C GLY A 62 -22.83 1.06 15.28
N TYR A 63 -21.62 1.46 14.89
CA TYR A 63 -21.35 2.84 14.52
C TYR A 63 -22.03 3.18 13.18
N SER A 64 -22.57 4.40 13.07
CA SER A 64 -22.97 4.91 11.77
C SER A 64 -21.75 5.08 10.84
N ALA A 65 -21.97 5.12 9.53
CA ALA A 65 -20.89 5.31 8.56
C ALA A 65 -20.07 6.59 8.84
N LEU A 66 -20.72 7.67 9.27
CA LEU A 66 -20.06 8.90 9.67
C LEU A 66 -19.16 8.68 10.90
N MET A 67 -19.68 8.03 11.93
CA MET A 67 -18.93 7.77 13.17
C MET A 67 -17.76 6.81 12.92
N ALA A 68 -17.93 5.81 12.08
CA ALA A 68 -16.85 4.93 11.64
C ALA A 68 -15.74 5.72 10.92
N GLY A 69 -16.12 6.65 10.03
CA GLY A 69 -15.17 7.56 9.37
C GLY A 69 -14.39 8.44 10.36
N VAL A 70 -15.07 9.03 11.33
CA VAL A 70 -14.43 9.82 12.41
C VAL A 70 -13.49 8.95 13.25
N ALA A 71 -13.91 7.72 13.54
CA ALA A 71 -13.08 6.76 14.29
C ALA A 71 -11.81 6.33 13.55
N THR A 72 -11.71 6.56 12.23
CA THR A 72 -10.47 6.30 11.46
C THR A 72 -9.52 7.51 11.35
N LEU A 73 -9.89 8.68 11.87
CA LEU A 73 -9.05 9.89 11.83
C LEU A 73 -7.64 9.70 12.42
N PRO A 74 -7.39 8.94 13.51
CA PRO A 74 -6.05 8.70 14.02
C PRO A 74 -5.11 8.12 12.95
N PHE A 75 -5.61 7.25 12.08
CA PHE A 75 -4.85 6.72 10.96
C PHE A 75 -4.39 7.82 10.00
N ALA A 76 -5.29 8.71 9.59
CA ALA A 76 -5.00 9.82 8.68
C ALA A 76 -3.99 10.80 9.27
N VAL A 77 -4.12 11.13 10.55
CA VAL A 77 -3.19 12.02 11.26
C VAL A 77 -1.78 11.43 11.28
N VAL A 78 -1.64 10.15 11.60
CA VAL A 78 -0.34 9.47 11.60
C VAL A 78 0.27 9.46 10.20
N MET A 79 -0.52 9.17 9.16
CA MET A 79 -0.06 9.24 7.78
C MET A 79 0.47 10.62 7.42
N ALA A 80 -0.26 11.68 7.76
CA ALA A 80 0.15 13.05 7.47
C ALA A 80 1.47 13.45 8.15
N VAL A 81 1.69 12.96 9.39
CA VAL A 81 2.91 13.26 10.16
C VAL A 81 4.09 12.40 9.73
N VAL A 82 3.88 11.10 9.52
CA VAL A 82 4.97 10.15 9.26
C VAL A 82 5.45 10.18 7.80
N SER A 83 4.58 10.50 6.82
CA SER A 83 4.97 10.50 5.40
C SER A 83 6.13 11.44 5.06
N PRO A 84 6.18 12.71 5.51
CA PRO A 84 7.34 13.55 5.29
C PRO A 84 8.60 13.03 5.99
N ILE A 85 8.46 12.45 7.19
CA ILE A 85 9.57 11.84 7.94
C ILE A 85 10.12 10.64 7.15
N ALA A 86 9.25 9.78 6.64
CA ALA A 86 9.63 8.64 5.80
C ALA A 86 10.43 9.05 4.57
N SER A 87 10.05 10.15 3.92
CA SER A 87 10.77 10.70 2.77
C SER A 87 12.18 11.18 3.14
N VAL A 88 12.35 11.83 4.29
CA VAL A 88 13.68 12.25 4.79
C VAL A 88 14.52 11.05 5.17
N LEU A 89 13.92 10.08 5.87
CA LEU A 89 14.61 8.87 6.33
C LEU A 89 15.09 8.02 5.16
N SER A 90 14.27 7.89 4.12
CA SER A 90 14.61 7.19 2.89
C SER A 90 15.83 7.79 2.17
N ARG A 91 15.96 9.13 2.17
CA ARG A 91 17.14 9.78 1.60
C ARG A 91 18.42 9.53 2.40
N ARG A 92 18.32 9.29 3.71
CA ARG A 92 19.48 9.07 4.60
C ARG A 92 19.90 7.61 4.69
N LEU A 93 18.95 6.69 4.81
CA LEU A 93 19.18 5.26 5.08
C LEU A 93 19.01 4.38 3.85
N GLY A 94 18.52 4.97 2.75
CA GLY A 94 18.15 4.24 1.54
C GLY A 94 16.71 3.70 1.57
N PRO A 95 16.04 3.66 0.41
CA PRO A 95 14.63 3.28 0.31
C PRO A 95 14.36 1.83 0.75
N GLY A 96 15.25 0.90 0.44
CA GLY A 96 15.06 -0.52 0.75
C GLY A 96 14.91 -0.80 2.25
N TRP A 97 15.76 -0.20 3.08
CA TRP A 97 15.68 -0.35 4.53
C TRP A 97 14.40 0.24 5.11
N VAL A 98 14.03 1.44 4.68
CA VAL A 98 12.84 2.13 5.18
C VAL A 98 11.57 1.38 4.80
N VAL A 99 11.50 0.89 3.55
CA VAL A 99 10.39 0.05 3.07
C VAL A 99 10.32 -1.27 3.83
N GLY A 100 11.45 -1.96 4.03
CA GLY A 100 11.48 -3.23 4.77
C GLY A 100 11.00 -3.08 6.22
N VAL A 101 11.47 -2.05 6.91
CA VAL A 101 11.01 -1.71 8.28
C VAL A 101 9.51 -1.35 8.25
N GLY A 102 9.07 -0.56 7.28
CA GLY A 102 7.66 -0.19 7.12
C GLY A 102 6.74 -1.41 6.95
N LEU A 103 7.10 -2.37 6.09
CA LEU A 103 6.35 -3.62 5.92
C LEU A 103 6.33 -4.45 7.22
N GLY A 104 7.43 -4.52 7.95
CA GLY A 104 7.48 -5.19 9.26
C GLY A 104 6.54 -4.55 10.29
N ILE A 105 6.52 -3.21 10.34
CA ILE A 105 5.60 -2.45 11.20
C ILE A 105 4.15 -2.69 10.78
N MET A 106 3.83 -2.71 9.48
CA MET A 106 2.49 -3.06 9.00
C MET A 106 2.08 -4.47 9.43
N GLY A 107 2.98 -5.44 9.33
CA GLY A 107 2.74 -6.81 9.81
C GLY A 107 2.41 -6.85 11.31
N LEU A 108 3.11 -6.07 12.14
CA LEU A 108 2.79 -5.92 13.57
C LEU A 108 1.43 -5.26 13.79
N GLY A 109 1.09 -4.24 13.00
CA GLY A 109 -0.21 -3.59 13.03
C GLY A 109 -1.34 -4.57 12.69
N PHE A 110 -1.14 -5.39 11.67
CA PHE A 110 -2.10 -6.42 11.27
C PHE A 110 -2.26 -7.50 12.36
N TRP A 111 -1.14 -7.95 12.92
CA TRP A 111 -1.17 -8.91 14.04
C TRP A 111 -1.95 -8.35 15.24
N ARG A 112 -1.81 -7.06 15.56
CA ARG A 112 -2.60 -6.42 16.64
C ARG A 112 -4.11 -6.46 16.38
N VAL A 113 -4.54 -6.47 15.13
CA VAL A 113 -5.96 -6.58 14.78
C VAL A 113 -6.52 -7.96 15.11
N THR A 114 -5.71 -9.02 15.01
CA THR A 114 -6.17 -10.40 15.29
C THR A 114 -6.54 -10.64 16.77
N VAL A 115 -6.07 -9.78 17.67
CA VAL A 115 -6.37 -9.86 19.11
C VAL A 115 -7.46 -8.87 19.55
N LEU A 116 -8.15 -8.20 18.62
CA LEU A 116 -9.30 -7.34 18.93
C LEU A 116 -10.53 -8.18 19.26
N GLU A 117 -11.18 -7.83 20.35
CA GLU A 117 -12.45 -8.39 20.79
C GLU A 117 -13.60 -7.40 20.56
N ALA A 118 -14.85 -7.87 20.65
CA ALA A 118 -16.03 -7.04 20.38
C ALA A 118 -16.12 -5.80 21.30
N ASP A 119 -15.65 -5.91 22.53
CA ASP A 119 -15.65 -4.86 23.57
C ASP A 119 -14.29 -4.19 23.77
N SER A 120 -13.31 -4.44 22.87
CA SER A 120 -11.98 -3.84 22.95
C SER A 120 -12.04 -2.32 23.10
N ALA A 121 -11.31 -1.78 24.09
CA ALA A 121 -11.27 -0.35 24.33
C ALA A 121 -10.67 0.42 23.15
N TYR A 122 -11.41 1.38 22.60
CA TYR A 122 -11.02 2.13 21.41
C TYR A 122 -9.61 2.74 21.53
N TRP A 123 -9.33 3.48 22.60
CA TRP A 123 -8.05 4.18 22.78
C TRP A 123 -6.89 3.25 23.13
N GLN A 124 -7.14 2.12 23.78
CA GLN A 124 -6.08 1.25 24.29
C GLN A 124 -5.74 0.12 23.30
N MET A 125 -6.68 -0.29 22.48
CA MET A 125 -6.53 -1.45 21.59
C MET A 125 -6.60 -1.05 20.11
N ILE A 126 -7.65 -0.31 19.71
CA ILE A 126 -7.92 -0.03 18.30
C ILE A 126 -7.01 1.07 17.77
N VAL A 127 -6.90 2.20 18.48
CA VAL A 127 -6.05 3.32 18.07
C VAL A 127 -4.58 2.92 17.92
N PRO A 128 -3.95 2.16 18.85
CA PRO A 128 -2.58 1.70 18.64
C PRO A 128 -2.40 0.81 17.41
N ALA A 129 -3.36 -0.07 17.10
CA ALA A 129 -3.31 -0.88 15.88
C ALA A 129 -3.33 0.01 14.62
N MET A 130 -4.20 1.03 14.59
CA MET A 130 -4.29 2.01 13.50
C MET A 130 -3.02 2.84 13.37
N VAL A 131 -2.45 3.30 14.48
CA VAL A 131 -1.20 4.09 14.51
C VAL A 131 -0.04 3.28 13.95
N ILE A 132 0.12 2.03 14.38
CA ILE A 132 1.18 1.13 13.91
C ILE A 132 1.01 0.87 12.42
N MET A 133 -0.21 0.56 11.97
CA MET A 133 -0.51 0.29 10.57
C MET A 133 -0.23 1.51 9.68
N ALA A 134 -0.70 2.69 10.10
CA ALA A 134 -0.50 3.95 9.38
C ALA A 134 0.98 4.35 9.29
N ALA A 135 1.72 4.21 10.38
CA ALA A 135 3.16 4.49 10.42
C ALA A 135 3.92 3.56 9.47
N GLY A 136 3.62 2.27 9.49
CA GLY A 136 4.21 1.29 8.56
C GLY A 136 3.91 1.63 7.11
N LEU A 137 2.66 1.93 6.78
CA LEU A 137 2.26 2.33 5.42
C LEU A 137 2.97 3.59 4.94
N ALA A 138 3.06 4.62 5.79
CA ALA A 138 3.77 5.86 5.46
C ALA A 138 5.25 5.61 5.14
N LEU A 139 5.90 4.69 5.87
CA LEU A 139 7.29 4.29 5.62
C LEU A 139 7.46 3.49 4.32
N VAL A 140 6.42 2.86 3.80
CA VAL A 140 6.47 2.12 2.53
C VAL A 140 6.11 3.01 1.34
N GLN A 141 4.99 3.71 1.41
CA GLN A 141 4.36 4.34 0.26
C GLN A 141 5.25 5.37 -0.44
N ALA A 142 5.78 6.35 0.29
CA ALA A 142 6.56 7.42 -0.30
C ALA A 142 7.93 6.94 -0.83
N PRO A 143 8.74 6.14 -0.08
CA PRO A 143 10.01 5.63 -0.57
C PRO A 143 9.87 4.64 -1.73
N ALA A 144 8.89 3.73 -1.70
CA ALA A 144 8.70 2.75 -2.77
C ALA A 144 8.25 3.43 -4.07
N THR A 145 7.34 4.39 -4.01
CA THR A 145 6.95 5.19 -5.18
C THR A 145 8.14 5.98 -5.73
N SER A 146 8.96 6.59 -4.86
CA SER A 146 10.16 7.32 -5.28
C SER A 146 11.19 6.40 -5.93
N ALA A 147 11.35 5.16 -5.45
CA ALA A 147 12.23 4.16 -6.04
C ALA A 147 11.76 3.75 -7.44
N ILE A 148 10.46 3.52 -7.63
CA ILE A 148 9.86 3.23 -8.94
C ILE A 148 10.12 4.38 -9.92
N MET A 149 9.82 5.61 -9.50
CA MET A 149 9.97 6.81 -10.35
C MET A 149 11.44 7.15 -10.65
N GLY A 150 12.35 6.80 -9.75
CA GLY A 150 13.78 7.09 -9.87
C GLY A 150 14.52 6.28 -10.95
N VAL A 151 13.98 5.11 -11.35
CA VAL A 151 14.60 4.25 -12.36
C VAL A 151 14.01 4.42 -13.76
N VAL A 152 13.02 5.30 -13.90
CA VAL A 152 12.26 5.52 -15.13
C VAL A 152 12.77 6.79 -15.84
N ARG A 153 12.80 6.76 -17.16
CA ARG A 153 13.16 7.93 -17.98
C ARG A 153 12.03 8.97 -17.92
N LYS A 154 12.38 10.24 -18.13
CA LYS A 154 11.41 11.36 -18.06
C LYS A 154 10.23 11.22 -19.02
N ASP A 155 10.45 10.64 -20.19
CA ASP A 155 9.41 10.35 -21.19
C ASP A 155 8.49 9.19 -20.81
N GLN A 156 8.88 8.36 -19.84
CA GLN A 156 8.14 7.18 -19.35
C GLN A 156 7.47 7.39 -17.98
N VAL A 157 7.59 8.57 -17.38
CA VAL A 157 7.05 8.86 -16.03
C VAL A 157 5.54 8.63 -15.96
N GLY A 158 4.80 9.00 -17.01
CA GLY A 158 3.34 8.75 -17.07
C GLY A 158 3.00 7.27 -17.04
N ALA A 159 3.70 6.46 -17.83
CA ALA A 159 3.51 5.01 -17.85
C ALA A 159 3.88 4.37 -16.50
N ALA A 160 5.00 4.79 -15.89
CA ALA A 160 5.41 4.30 -14.58
C ALA A 160 4.42 4.67 -13.47
N SER A 161 3.81 5.87 -13.53
CA SER A 161 2.74 6.26 -12.62
C SER A 161 1.51 5.36 -12.77
N ALA A 162 1.07 5.10 -14.00
CA ALA A 162 -0.04 4.19 -14.28
C ALA A 162 0.25 2.76 -13.77
N MET A 163 1.48 2.27 -13.97
CA MET A 163 1.91 0.96 -13.44
C MET A 163 1.89 0.93 -11.91
N ASN A 164 2.37 1.99 -11.26
CA ASN A 164 2.34 2.11 -9.81
C ASN A 164 0.90 2.10 -9.26
N ASP A 165 -0.01 2.82 -9.92
CA ASP A 165 -1.43 2.86 -9.53
C ASP A 165 -2.11 1.50 -9.79
N THR A 166 -1.84 0.87 -10.93
CA THR A 166 -2.31 -0.51 -11.21
C THR A 166 -1.82 -1.50 -10.15
N THR A 167 -0.57 -1.37 -9.71
CA THR A 167 0.02 -2.23 -8.66
C THR A 167 -0.71 -2.04 -7.32
N ARG A 168 -1.08 -0.81 -6.98
CA ARG A 168 -1.89 -0.49 -5.79
C ARG A 168 -3.28 -1.12 -5.87
N GLU A 169 -3.95 -0.96 -7.02
CA GLU A 169 -5.29 -1.51 -7.23
C GLU A 169 -5.30 -3.04 -7.18
N ILE A 170 -4.32 -3.71 -7.79
CA ILE A 170 -4.17 -5.17 -7.69
C ILE A 170 -3.96 -5.59 -6.25
N GLY A 171 -3.03 -4.93 -5.53
CA GLY A 171 -2.80 -5.20 -4.12
C GLY A 171 -4.07 -5.01 -3.29
N GLY A 172 -4.74 -3.87 -3.46
CA GLY A 172 -5.97 -3.54 -2.75
C GLY A 172 -7.11 -4.51 -3.02
N THR A 173 -7.34 -4.87 -4.28
CA THR A 173 -8.38 -5.83 -4.68
C THR A 173 -8.16 -7.19 -4.04
N LEU A 174 -6.92 -7.69 -4.08
CA LEU A 174 -6.56 -8.95 -3.43
C LEU A 174 -6.67 -8.89 -1.90
N GLY A 175 -6.49 -7.71 -1.30
CA GLY A 175 -6.58 -7.50 0.14
C GLY A 175 -8.02 -7.57 0.68
N VAL A 176 -9.01 -7.31 -0.17
CA VAL A 176 -10.44 -7.35 0.19
C VAL A 176 -11.09 -8.68 -0.20
N ALA A 177 -10.50 -9.41 -1.16
CA ALA A 177 -11.02 -10.70 -1.63
C ALA A 177 -10.73 -11.83 -0.63
#